data_9789d31b658288452cb5d15fa25f4b9d
#
_entry.id   9789d31b658288452cb5d15fa25f4b9d
#
_cell.length_a   1.000
_cell.length_b   1.000
_cell.length_c   1.000
_cell.angle_alpha   90.00
_cell.angle_beta   90.00
_cell.angle_gamma   90.00
#
_symmetry.space_group_name_H-M   'P 1'
#
loop_
_entity.id
_entity.type
_entity.pdbx_description
1 polymer ?
#
loop_
_entity_poly.entity_id
_entity_poly.type
_entity_poly.pdbx_seq_one_letter_code
_entity_poly.pdbx_strand_id
1 'polypeptide(L)'
;AVGLNIDKAIFTISVICSDGDVEKLIKQVNKLAKVRKVENVTDKECVERGLMLLKVKCEPEQRSQVLEINRIFRASVVDVAERSLTMSVVGDPGKNRAFQSALMKFGVIQVARTGKLALKREPVYSEARSRRVKLMEAMRKAKDAVSGLNIKEKSAKYESILASRIVRAVAGMEHDDDGDLHVGDVYTSLENDEIGVWDVPVLSSSFSGLGHGSDKVDIDKMDENAKYTPHTISILVDNRPGVLDSITGVFARRGYNIQSLGVGPERTFDISRISTVVPGSTEDIAMLLKQILKVPYVISAEDITMTPFTERELMLIKVVSSRAQRAEIIDLCGMFRAKVCDISEDTVTIEVSGRQRKINAIQALLEPYGILEVARSGRVALPRDSGVDSKLMMAIESESDLDKW
;
A
#
# COMPACT_ATOMS: atom_id res chain seq x y z
N ALA A 1 0.95 -4.24 4.41
CA ALA A 1 1.25 -3.43 3.23
C ALA A 1 1.91 -4.32 2.17
N VAL A 2 1.40 -4.32 0.96
CA VAL A 2 1.96 -5.09 -0.15
C VAL A 2 3.05 -4.23 -0.80
N GLY A 3 4.25 -4.77 -0.99
CA GLY A 3 5.34 -4.10 -1.70
C GLY A 3 5.18 -4.18 -3.23
N LEU A 4 6.22 -3.79 -3.97
CA LEU A 4 6.28 -3.84 -5.43
C LEU A 4 6.05 -5.25 -6.01
N ASN A 5 6.35 -6.30 -5.26
CA ASN A 5 6.12 -7.70 -5.60
C ASN A 5 5.16 -8.32 -4.61
N ILE A 6 4.35 -9.28 -5.08
CA ILE A 6 3.43 -10.08 -4.26
C ILE A 6 4.17 -10.77 -3.11
N ASP A 7 5.44 -11.10 -3.30
CA ASP A 7 6.28 -11.82 -2.32
C ASP A 7 6.93 -10.93 -1.24
N LYS A 8 6.76 -9.61 -1.32
CA LYS A 8 7.38 -8.65 -0.40
C LYS A 8 6.32 -7.74 0.22
N ALA A 9 6.35 -7.62 1.54
CA ALA A 9 5.47 -6.73 2.28
C ALA A 9 6.31 -5.69 3.06
N ILE A 10 5.88 -4.43 3.05
CA ILE A 10 6.47 -3.35 3.83
C ILE A 10 5.54 -3.04 5.00
N PHE A 11 6.08 -3.07 6.20
CA PHE A 11 5.36 -2.71 7.42
C PHE A 11 5.92 -1.42 7.98
N THR A 12 5.06 -0.43 8.19
CA THR A 12 5.37 0.76 8.99
C THR A 12 4.83 0.54 10.39
N ILE A 13 5.71 0.55 11.38
CA ILE A 13 5.37 0.31 12.79
C ILE A 13 5.69 1.57 13.57
N SER A 14 4.73 2.08 14.33
CA SER A 14 4.95 3.18 15.29
C SER A 14 4.91 2.63 16.70
N VAL A 15 5.98 2.85 17.46
CA VAL A 15 6.10 2.44 18.87
C VAL A 15 6.48 3.64 19.72
N ILE A 16 6.06 3.63 20.98
CA ILE A 16 6.44 4.61 22.00
C ILE A 16 7.41 3.91 22.92
N CYS A 17 8.69 4.24 22.82
CA CYS A 17 9.76 3.67 23.64
C CYS A 17 10.98 4.60 23.67
N SER A 18 11.98 4.27 24.50
CA SER A 18 13.27 4.99 24.54
C SER A 18 14.14 4.63 23.33
N ASP A 19 15.08 5.49 22.96
CA ASP A 19 15.98 5.25 21.81
C ASP A 19 16.80 3.96 21.96
N GLY A 20 17.25 3.65 23.17
CA GLY A 20 17.97 2.40 23.46
C GLY A 20 17.11 1.15 23.28
N ASP A 21 15.81 1.25 23.48
CA ASP A 21 14.88 0.13 23.27
C ASP A 21 14.53 -0.04 21.79
N VAL A 22 14.51 1.07 21.01
CA VAL A 22 14.35 1.01 19.54
C VAL A 22 15.48 0.20 18.93
N GLU A 23 16.74 0.44 19.31
CA GLU A 23 17.87 -0.32 18.78
C GLU A 23 17.78 -1.82 19.11
N LYS A 24 17.37 -2.15 20.36
CA LYS A 24 17.15 -3.55 20.76
C LYS A 24 16.05 -4.19 19.92
N LEU A 25 14.92 -3.46 19.72
CA LEU A 25 13.79 -3.92 18.92
C LEU A 25 14.22 -4.18 17.47
N ILE A 26 14.95 -3.27 16.84
CA ILE A 26 15.47 -3.43 15.49
C ILE A 26 16.35 -4.69 15.40
N LYS A 27 17.25 -4.89 16.35
CA LYS A 27 18.10 -6.08 16.39
C LYS A 27 17.29 -7.37 16.53
N GLN A 28 16.20 -7.35 17.32
CA GLN A 28 15.32 -8.50 17.49
C GLN A 28 14.49 -8.81 16.24
N VAL A 29 13.89 -7.78 15.63
CA VAL A 29 13.10 -7.96 14.42
C VAL A 29 13.94 -8.40 13.24
N ASN A 30 15.18 -7.90 13.10
CA ASN A 30 16.11 -8.36 12.07
C ASN A 30 16.51 -9.85 12.20
N LYS A 31 16.33 -10.49 13.38
CA LYS A 31 16.57 -11.93 13.55
C LYS A 31 15.46 -12.81 13.01
N LEU A 32 14.31 -12.25 12.67
CA LEU A 32 13.19 -13.02 12.13
C LEU A 32 13.51 -13.49 10.71
N ALA A 33 13.35 -14.79 10.45
CA ALA A 33 13.82 -15.46 9.25
C ALA A 33 13.32 -14.88 7.92
N LYS A 34 12.16 -14.19 7.91
CA LYS A 34 11.58 -13.60 6.70
C LYS A 34 11.71 -12.08 6.63
N VAL A 35 12.34 -11.47 7.62
CA VAL A 35 12.62 -10.03 7.63
C VAL A 35 13.90 -9.77 6.86
N ARG A 36 13.83 -8.92 5.84
CA ARG A 36 15.00 -8.59 5.01
C ARG A 36 15.73 -7.35 5.53
N LYS A 37 14.99 -6.33 5.96
CA LYS A 37 15.57 -5.07 6.44
C LYS A 37 14.62 -4.41 7.43
N VAL A 38 15.15 -3.87 8.51
CA VAL A 38 14.45 -3.00 9.45
C VAL A 38 15.23 -1.69 9.57
N GLU A 39 14.54 -0.58 9.50
CA GLU A 39 15.14 0.74 9.53
C GLU A 39 14.36 1.68 10.45
N ASN A 40 15.07 2.43 11.29
CA ASN A 40 14.48 3.55 12.02
C ASN A 40 14.42 4.78 11.13
N VAL A 41 13.22 5.32 10.96
CA VAL A 41 12.95 6.51 10.13
C VAL A 41 12.53 7.74 10.96
N THR A 42 12.59 7.65 12.29
CA THR A 42 12.09 8.69 13.22
C THR A 42 12.79 10.03 13.00
N ASP A 43 14.13 10.01 12.88
CA ASP A 43 14.95 11.21 12.75
C ASP A 43 15.18 11.64 11.29
N LYS A 44 14.58 10.91 10.34
CA LYS A 44 14.72 11.19 8.92
C LYS A 44 13.55 12.02 8.42
N GLU A 45 13.82 12.92 7.50
CA GLU A 45 12.76 13.64 6.82
C GLU A 45 11.87 12.65 6.06
N CYS A 46 10.62 12.52 6.50
CA CYS A 46 9.66 11.59 5.94
C CYS A 46 8.36 12.29 5.52
N VAL A 47 7.73 11.75 4.49
CA VAL A 47 6.33 12.05 4.17
C VAL A 47 5.47 11.09 4.98
N GLU A 48 4.83 11.59 6.03
CA GLU A 48 3.90 10.80 6.84
C GLU A 48 2.47 11.03 6.41
N ARG A 49 1.70 9.96 6.23
CA ARG A 49 0.26 10.02 5.90
C ARG A 49 -0.51 8.91 6.62
N GLY A 50 -1.75 9.24 6.95
CA GLY A 50 -2.74 8.29 7.45
C GLY A 50 -4.10 8.55 6.81
N LEU A 51 -4.86 7.49 6.60
CA LEU A 51 -6.22 7.54 6.12
C LEU A 51 -7.18 7.32 7.30
N MET A 52 -8.26 8.07 7.32
CA MET A 52 -9.34 7.90 8.27
C MET A 52 -10.68 7.92 7.55
N LEU A 53 -11.51 6.93 7.82
CA LEU A 53 -12.95 6.93 7.56
C LEU A 53 -13.66 7.31 8.85
N LEU A 54 -14.55 8.27 8.77
CA LEU A 54 -15.28 8.79 9.91
C LEU A 54 -16.75 8.89 9.57
N LYS A 55 -17.60 8.26 10.37
CA LYS A 55 -19.06 8.32 10.30
C LYS A 55 -19.56 9.21 11.43
N VAL A 56 -20.33 10.23 11.05
CA VAL A 56 -20.95 11.17 12.01
C VAL A 56 -22.46 11.13 11.89
N LYS A 57 -23.13 11.34 13.01
CA LYS A 57 -24.54 11.66 13.02
C LYS A 57 -24.75 13.03 12.36
N CYS A 58 -25.69 13.12 11.46
CA CYS A 58 -25.93 14.33 10.68
C CYS A 58 -27.39 14.42 10.30
N GLU A 59 -28.13 15.20 11.06
CA GLU A 59 -29.50 15.56 10.71
C GLU A 59 -29.49 16.50 9.48
N PRO A 60 -30.57 16.55 8.67
CA PRO A 60 -30.61 17.34 7.43
C PRO A 60 -30.22 18.81 7.61
N GLU A 61 -30.60 19.41 8.74
CA GLU A 61 -30.31 20.82 9.08
C GLU A 61 -28.81 21.07 9.35
N GLN A 62 -28.11 20.09 9.86
CA GLN A 62 -26.68 20.18 10.20
C GLN A 62 -25.78 19.83 9.02
N ARG A 63 -26.34 19.30 7.93
CA ARG A 63 -25.59 18.75 6.80
C ARG A 63 -24.70 19.77 6.13
N SER A 64 -25.16 21.01 5.98
CA SER A 64 -24.38 22.10 5.40
C SER A 64 -23.12 22.41 6.21
N GLN A 65 -23.22 22.44 7.54
CA GLN A 65 -22.09 22.70 8.43
C GLN A 65 -21.05 21.58 8.38
N VAL A 66 -21.50 20.31 8.37
CA VAL A 66 -20.61 19.15 8.25
C VAL A 66 -19.88 19.15 6.91
N LEU A 67 -20.59 19.49 5.82
CA LEU A 67 -20.01 19.58 4.48
C LEU A 67 -19.01 20.73 4.36
N GLU A 68 -19.22 21.84 5.06
CA GLU A 68 -18.27 22.95 5.08
C GLU A 68 -16.96 22.54 5.79
N ILE A 69 -17.03 21.87 6.94
CA ILE A 69 -15.86 21.31 7.62
C ILE A 69 -15.15 20.31 6.69
N ASN A 70 -15.91 19.45 6.03
CA ASN A 70 -15.35 18.49 5.07
C ASN A 70 -14.55 19.19 3.95
N ARG A 71 -15.04 20.33 3.44
CA ARG A 71 -14.38 21.14 2.41
C ARG A 71 -13.09 21.77 2.93
N ILE A 72 -13.13 22.37 4.15
CA ILE A 72 -11.95 22.98 4.79
C ILE A 72 -10.81 21.98 4.92
N PHE A 73 -11.11 20.76 5.39
CA PHE A 73 -10.12 19.71 5.56
C PHE A 73 -9.81 18.95 4.26
N ARG A 74 -10.41 19.33 3.12
CA ARG A 74 -10.28 18.63 1.83
C ARG A 74 -10.52 17.11 1.97
N ALA A 75 -11.52 16.78 2.78
CA ALA A 75 -11.99 15.41 2.92
C ALA A 75 -13.03 15.10 1.82
N SER A 76 -13.31 13.83 1.58
CA SER A 76 -14.29 13.40 0.60
C SER A 76 -15.47 12.71 1.28
N VAL A 77 -16.69 13.03 0.86
CA VAL A 77 -17.88 12.29 1.28
C VAL A 77 -17.89 10.96 0.53
N VAL A 78 -18.13 9.88 1.25
CA VAL A 78 -18.06 8.51 0.74
C VAL A 78 -19.41 7.81 0.79
N ASP A 79 -20.22 8.16 1.79
CA ASP A 79 -21.57 7.65 1.97
C ASP A 79 -22.47 8.73 2.58
N VAL A 80 -23.70 8.80 2.10
CA VAL A 80 -24.72 9.74 2.58
C VAL A 80 -25.96 8.95 2.91
N ALA A 81 -26.33 8.90 4.17
CA ALA A 81 -27.56 8.32 4.65
C ALA A 81 -28.52 9.41 5.17
N GLU A 82 -29.71 9.03 5.56
CA GLU A 82 -30.73 9.97 6.04
C GLU A 82 -30.25 10.77 7.26
N ARG A 83 -29.62 10.09 8.22
CA ARG A 83 -29.17 10.67 9.50
C ARG A 83 -27.68 10.50 9.77
N SER A 84 -26.90 10.11 8.78
CA SER A 84 -25.46 9.98 8.92
C SER A 84 -24.70 10.34 7.65
N LEU A 85 -23.45 10.76 7.82
CA LEU A 85 -22.50 11.04 6.76
C LEU A 85 -21.21 10.27 7.05
N THR A 86 -20.71 9.53 6.06
CA THR A 86 -19.39 8.89 6.11
C THR A 86 -18.42 9.66 5.24
N MET A 87 -17.32 10.09 5.82
CA MET A 87 -16.30 10.89 5.17
C MET A 87 -14.95 10.19 5.22
N SER A 88 -14.12 10.44 4.21
CA SER A 88 -12.74 9.97 4.11
C SER A 88 -11.80 11.15 4.11
N VAL A 89 -10.81 11.15 4.98
CA VAL A 89 -9.75 12.16 5.03
C VAL A 89 -8.38 11.50 5.00
N VAL A 90 -7.47 12.10 4.26
CA VAL A 90 -6.05 11.72 4.21
C VAL A 90 -5.22 12.92 4.61
N GLY A 91 -4.24 12.68 5.46
CA GLY A 91 -3.32 13.71 5.91
C GLY A 91 -2.32 13.20 6.93
N ASP A 92 -1.57 14.14 7.48
CA ASP A 92 -0.72 13.89 8.63
C ASP A 92 -1.55 13.60 9.90
N PRO A 93 -0.95 13.04 10.93
CA PRO A 93 -1.66 12.71 12.17
C PRO A 93 -2.32 13.92 12.85
N GLY A 94 -1.75 15.12 12.71
CA GLY A 94 -2.29 16.37 13.25
C GLY A 94 -3.61 16.75 12.56
N LYS A 95 -3.60 16.75 11.22
CA LYS A 95 -4.79 17.02 10.40
C LYS A 95 -5.93 16.05 10.71
N ASN A 96 -5.63 14.75 10.80
CA ASN A 96 -6.64 13.74 11.07
C ASN A 96 -7.26 13.91 12.47
N ARG A 97 -6.46 14.24 13.48
CA ARG A 97 -6.95 14.57 14.82
C ARG A 97 -7.81 15.83 14.84
N ALA A 98 -7.37 16.90 14.18
CA ALA A 98 -8.12 18.15 14.10
C ALA A 98 -9.47 17.95 13.40
N PHE A 99 -9.51 17.18 12.31
CA PHE A 99 -10.76 16.84 11.61
C PHE A 99 -11.74 16.09 12.49
N GLN A 100 -11.26 15.08 13.23
CA GLN A 100 -12.11 14.35 14.17
C GLN A 100 -12.63 15.27 15.28
N SER A 101 -11.77 16.10 15.87
CA SER A 101 -12.17 17.03 16.94
C SER A 101 -13.22 18.02 16.47
N ALA A 102 -13.09 18.55 15.26
CA ALA A 102 -14.08 19.47 14.67
C ALA A 102 -15.47 18.82 14.48
N LEU A 103 -15.51 17.52 14.27
CA LEU A 103 -16.73 16.76 14.04
C LEU A 103 -17.33 16.11 15.30
N MET A 104 -16.60 16.09 16.42
CA MET A 104 -17.11 15.49 17.66
C MET A 104 -18.42 16.09 18.16
N LYS A 105 -18.62 17.38 17.95
CA LYS A 105 -19.87 18.09 18.33
C LYS A 105 -21.13 17.56 17.64
N PHE A 106 -21.01 16.93 16.47
CA PHE A 106 -22.16 16.36 15.74
C PHE A 106 -22.46 14.91 16.16
N GLY A 107 -21.60 14.28 16.96
CA GLY A 107 -21.72 12.90 17.38
C GLY A 107 -21.07 11.93 16.40
N VAL A 108 -19.84 11.57 16.69
CA VAL A 108 -19.09 10.55 15.93
C VAL A 108 -19.64 9.16 16.25
N ILE A 109 -20.11 8.44 15.23
CA ILE A 109 -20.70 7.10 15.35
C ILE A 109 -19.59 6.04 15.30
N GLN A 110 -18.78 6.07 14.22
CA GLN A 110 -17.71 5.10 13.98
C GLN A 110 -16.49 5.76 13.36
N VAL A 111 -15.33 5.22 13.67
CA VAL A 111 -14.06 5.62 13.08
C VAL A 111 -13.28 4.38 12.66
N ALA A 112 -12.75 4.38 11.43
CA ALA A 112 -11.78 3.40 10.98
C ALA A 112 -10.56 4.13 10.46
N ARG A 113 -9.37 3.75 10.92
CA ARG A 113 -8.11 4.39 10.56
C ARG A 113 -7.10 3.37 10.10
N THR A 114 -6.23 3.83 9.22
CA THR A 114 -4.97 3.14 8.97
C THR A 114 -3.94 3.56 10.02
N GLY A 115 -2.92 2.76 10.21
CA GLY A 115 -1.69 3.23 10.82
C GLY A 115 -1.05 4.35 9.95
N LYS A 116 0.03 4.94 10.45
CA LYS A 116 0.84 5.87 9.67
C LYS A 116 1.59 5.10 8.58
N LEU A 117 1.60 5.67 7.39
CA LEU A 117 2.58 5.35 6.35
C LEU A 117 3.67 6.41 6.37
N ALA A 118 4.90 5.99 6.22
CA ALA A 118 6.04 6.88 6.11
C ALA A 118 6.90 6.45 4.93
N LEU A 119 7.23 7.42 4.07
CA LEU A 119 8.27 7.29 3.06
C LEU A 119 9.32 8.36 3.29
N LYS A 120 10.58 7.98 3.19
CA LYS A 120 11.68 8.94 3.31
C LYS A 120 11.61 9.97 2.20
N ARG A 121 11.85 11.22 2.56
CA ARG A 121 12.21 12.24 1.58
C ARG A 121 13.64 11.99 1.14
N GLU A 122 13.89 12.12 -0.12
CA GLU A 122 15.24 12.03 -0.59
C GLU A 122 15.91 13.40 -0.47
N PRO A 123 17.16 13.48 0.01
CA PRO A 123 17.92 14.71 0.00
C PRO A 123 18.06 15.23 -1.43
N VAL A 124 17.93 16.55 -1.60
CA VAL A 124 17.93 17.19 -2.92
C VAL A 124 19.24 16.93 -3.70
N TYR A 125 20.32 16.66 -2.98
CA TYR A 125 21.62 16.35 -3.57
C TYR A 125 22.28 15.16 -2.86
N SER A 126 22.37 14.00 -3.50
CA SER A 126 23.28 12.92 -3.11
C SER A 126 23.86 12.22 -4.36
N GLU A 127 25.15 12.00 -4.40
CA GLU A 127 25.83 11.31 -5.49
C GLU A 127 25.34 9.86 -5.67
N ALA A 128 25.09 9.14 -4.59
CA ALA A 128 24.55 7.77 -4.60
C ALA A 128 23.21 7.70 -5.32
N ARG A 129 22.39 8.74 -5.18
CA ARG A 129 21.10 8.84 -5.82
C ARG A 129 21.19 9.06 -7.32
N SER A 130 22.09 9.95 -7.77
CA SER A 130 22.33 10.19 -9.20
C SER A 130 22.75 8.89 -9.90
N ARG A 131 23.54 8.04 -9.22
CA ARG A 131 23.94 6.72 -9.73
C ARG A 131 22.73 5.77 -9.87
N ARG A 132 21.83 5.76 -8.87
CA ARG A 132 20.63 4.91 -8.87
C ARG A 132 19.66 5.27 -9.99
N VAL A 133 19.39 6.57 -10.20
CA VAL A 133 18.54 7.05 -11.29
C VAL A 133 19.14 6.71 -12.65
N LYS A 134 20.45 6.92 -12.84
CA LYS A 134 21.16 6.54 -14.06
C LYS A 134 21.07 5.03 -14.34
N LEU A 135 21.17 4.20 -13.29
CA LEU A 135 21.01 2.76 -13.41
C LEU A 135 19.59 2.37 -13.85
N MET A 136 18.57 2.96 -13.25
CA MET A 136 17.16 2.72 -13.59
C MET A 136 16.86 3.13 -15.04
N GLU A 137 17.35 4.30 -15.49
CA GLU A 137 17.21 4.73 -16.87
C GLU A 137 17.94 3.80 -17.86
N ALA A 138 19.13 3.32 -17.47
CA ALA A 138 19.87 2.35 -18.29
C ALA A 138 19.10 1.02 -18.41
N MET A 139 18.51 0.53 -17.32
CA MET A 139 17.66 -0.68 -17.33
C MET A 139 16.42 -0.51 -18.18
N ARG A 140 15.74 0.67 -18.12
CA ARG A 140 14.59 0.96 -18.97
C ARG A 140 14.97 0.97 -20.45
N LYS A 141 16.04 1.70 -20.81
CA LYS A 141 16.54 1.73 -22.19
C LYS A 141 16.95 0.36 -22.70
N ALA A 142 17.46 -0.51 -21.84
CA ALA A 142 17.77 -1.90 -22.17
C ALA A 142 16.49 -2.72 -22.42
N LYS A 143 15.46 -2.55 -21.58
CA LYS A 143 14.14 -3.19 -21.75
C LYS A 143 13.49 -2.80 -23.07
N ASP A 144 13.48 -1.50 -23.40
CA ASP A 144 12.91 -0.96 -24.64
C ASP A 144 13.65 -1.50 -25.89
N ALA A 145 14.98 -1.61 -25.82
CA ALA A 145 15.80 -2.13 -26.92
C ALA A 145 15.57 -3.62 -27.22
N VAL A 146 15.04 -4.37 -26.25
CA VAL A 146 14.81 -5.82 -26.34
C VAL A 146 13.35 -6.16 -26.66
N SER A 147 12.43 -5.19 -26.55
CA SER A 147 10.98 -5.43 -26.70
C SER A 147 10.57 -6.03 -28.06
N GLY A 148 11.33 -5.75 -29.13
CA GLY A 148 11.06 -6.24 -30.50
C GLY A 148 11.71 -7.58 -30.89
N LEU A 149 12.48 -8.23 -30.01
CA LEU A 149 13.26 -9.43 -30.33
C LEU A 149 12.55 -10.74 -29.96
N ASN A 150 12.97 -11.84 -30.63
CA ASN A 150 12.45 -13.18 -30.35
C ASN A 150 12.91 -13.70 -28.96
N ILE A 151 12.18 -14.62 -28.32
CA ILE A 151 12.37 -14.98 -26.89
C ILE A 151 13.79 -15.46 -26.55
N LYS A 152 14.43 -16.26 -27.42
CA LYS A 152 15.79 -16.76 -27.22
C LYS A 152 16.87 -15.69 -27.42
N GLU A 153 16.66 -14.78 -28.37
CA GLU A 153 17.57 -13.67 -28.63
C GLU A 153 17.39 -12.56 -27.59
N LYS A 154 16.19 -12.44 -27.00
CA LYS A 154 15.89 -11.50 -25.93
C LYS A 154 16.76 -11.75 -24.69
N SER A 155 16.95 -13.00 -24.28
CA SER A 155 17.73 -13.32 -23.07
C SER A 155 19.19 -12.91 -23.21
N ALA A 156 19.88 -13.42 -24.23
CA ALA A 156 21.31 -13.16 -24.44
C ALA A 156 21.63 -11.68 -24.72
N LYS A 157 20.79 -11.01 -25.52
CA LYS A 157 21.00 -9.60 -25.86
C LYS A 157 20.63 -8.65 -24.70
N TYR A 158 19.61 -9.02 -23.91
CA TYR A 158 19.25 -8.28 -22.71
C TYR A 158 20.38 -8.32 -21.66
N GLU A 159 20.94 -9.49 -21.38
CA GLU A 159 22.06 -9.64 -20.45
C GLU A 159 23.30 -8.88 -20.93
N SER A 160 23.65 -8.95 -22.21
CA SER A 160 24.81 -8.24 -22.76
C SER A 160 24.64 -6.71 -22.74
N ILE A 161 23.42 -6.21 -23.05
CA ILE A 161 23.13 -4.77 -23.02
C ILE A 161 23.05 -4.27 -21.57
N LEU A 162 22.46 -5.06 -20.68
CA LEU A 162 22.38 -4.73 -19.25
C LEU A 162 23.77 -4.66 -18.65
N ALA A 163 24.59 -5.69 -18.83
CA ALA A 163 25.96 -5.76 -18.34
C ALA A 163 26.79 -4.58 -18.86
N SER A 164 26.78 -4.31 -20.17
CA SER A 164 27.57 -3.22 -20.76
C SER A 164 27.13 -1.82 -20.31
N ARG A 165 25.83 -1.63 -19.98
CA ARG A 165 25.31 -0.34 -19.52
C ARG A 165 25.37 -0.15 -18.03
N ILE A 166 25.24 -1.21 -17.23
CA ILE A 166 25.52 -1.20 -15.80
C ILE A 166 26.99 -0.87 -15.57
N VAL A 167 27.89 -1.55 -16.26
CA VAL A 167 29.33 -1.27 -16.22
C VAL A 167 29.63 0.19 -16.59
N ARG A 168 29.01 0.75 -17.67
CA ARG A 168 29.20 2.17 -18.03
C ARG A 168 28.55 3.15 -17.06
N ALA A 169 27.44 2.80 -16.42
CA ALA A 169 26.79 3.65 -15.41
C ALA A 169 27.55 3.67 -14.08
N VAL A 170 28.19 2.55 -13.75
CA VAL A 170 29.06 2.40 -12.57
C VAL A 170 30.47 2.92 -12.86
N ALA A 171 31.00 2.72 -14.08
CA ALA A 171 32.33 3.18 -14.53
C ALA A 171 32.41 4.69 -14.90
N GLY A 172 31.36 5.46 -14.62
CA GLY A 172 31.51 6.93 -14.51
C GLY A 172 32.26 7.36 -13.26
N MET A 173 32.89 6.42 -12.57
CA MET A 173 33.98 6.61 -11.60
C MET A 173 35.28 6.65 -12.40
N GLU A 174 35.99 7.75 -12.27
CA GLU A 174 37.37 7.86 -12.74
C GLU A 174 38.18 6.68 -12.24
N HIS A 175 38.94 6.03 -13.17
CA HIS A 175 39.69 4.95 -13.10
C HIS A 175 41.04 5.12 -13.13
N ASP A 176 41.72 4.50 -12.44
CA ASP A 176 43.06 4.13 -12.76
C ASP A 176 43.23 2.61 -12.71
N ASP A 177 43.76 2.16 -13.82
CA ASP A 177 44.36 0.86 -14.12
C ASP A 177 43.56 -0.45 -14.14
N ASP A 178 43.59 -0.99 -15.37
CA ASP A 178 43.65 -2.41 -15.79
C ASP A 178 43.08 -3.49 -14.84
N GLY A 179 41.82 -3.80 -15.00
CA GLY A 179 41.23 -5.00 -14.46
C GLY A 179 39.86 -5.27 -15.07
N ASP A 180 39.72 -6.35 -15.81
CA ASP A 180 38.45 -6.89 -16.28
C ASP A 180 37.52 -7.13 -15.09
N LEU A 181 36.52 -6.26 -14.89
CA LEU A 181 35.47 -6.44 -13.89
C LEU A 181 34.55 -7.59 -14.33
N HIS A 182 34.61 -8.69 -13.65
CA HIS A 182 33.64 -9.77 -13.79
C HIS A 182 32.25 -9.27 -13.40
N VAL A 183 31.21 -9.66 -14.16
CA VAL A 183 29.79 -9.34 -13.87
C VAL A 183 29.39 -9.75 -12.44
N GLY A 184 30.04 -10.74 -11.84
CA GLY A 184 29.86 -11.15 -10.45
C GLY A 184 30.27 -10.08 -9.44
N ASP A 185 31.32 -9.32 -9.71
CA ASP A 185 31.84 -8.31 -8.78
C ASP A 185 30.95 -7.06 -8.72
N VAL A 186 30.22 -6.80 -9.81
CA VAL A 186 29.22 -5.71 -9.85
C VAL A 186 27.98 -6.06 -9.00
N TYR A 187 27.58 -7.33 -8.95
CA TYR A 187 26.48 -7.76 -8.09
C TYR A 187 26.86 -7.76 -6.62
N THR A 188 28.08 -8.13 -6.26
CA THR A 188 28.58 -8.11 -4.88
C THR A 188 28.80 -6.69 -4.37
N SER A 189 29.25 -5.76 -5.21
CA SER A 189 29.41 -4.35 -4.84
C SER A 189 28.05 -3.64 -4.68
N LEU A 190 27.02 -4.05 -5.45
CA LEU A 190 25.66 -3.56 -5.30
C LEU A 190 24.95 -4.09 -4.03
N GLU A 191 25.38 -5.26 -3.51
CA GLU A 191 24.87 -5.80 -2.24
C GLU A 191 25.47 -5.08 -1.01
N ASN A 192 26.67 -4.53 -1.13
CA ASN A 192 27.39 -3.90 -0.02
C ASN A 192 27.14 -2.39 0.12
N ASP A 193 26.83 -1.70 -0.98
CA ASP A 193 26.44 -0.28 -0.92
C ASP A 193 24.94 -0.20 -0.67
N GLU A 194 24.49 0.36 0.42
CA GLU A 194 23.17 0.80 0.92
C GLU A 194 21.94 0.75 -0.05
N ILE A 195 22.11 0.21 -1.25
CA ILE A 195 21.06 -0.10 -2.21
C ILE A 195 20.39 -1.38 -1.72
N GLY A 196 19.39 -1.25 -0.88
CA GLY A 196 18.63 -2.41 -0.44
C GLY A 196 18.04 -3.15 -1.64
N VAL A 197 17.99 -4.48 -1.57
CA VAL A 197 17.37 -5.40 -2.55
C VAL A 197 15.94 -4.98 -2.97
N TRP A 198 15.33 -4.09 -2.23
CA TRP A 198 14.02 -3.46 -2.49
C TRP A 198 14.03 -2.45 -3.62
N ASP A 199 15.18 -1.96 -3.99
CA ASP A 199 15.37 -0.82 -4.88
C ASP A 199 15.63 -1.24 -6.32
N VAL A 200 15.85 -2.53 -6.56
CA VAL A 200 16.01 -3.08 -7.91
C VAL A 200 14.64 -3.55 -8.41
N PRO A 201 14.11 -2.98 -9.50
CA PRO A 201 12.89 -3.51 -10.11
C PRO A 201 13.18 -4.94 -10.56
N VAL A 202 12.53 -5.91 -9.95
CA VAL A 202 12.61 -7.30 -10.42
C VAL A 202 11.88 -7.36 -11.75
N LEU A 203 12.62 -7.58 -12.81
CA LEU A 203 12.17 -7.75 -14.19
C LEU A 203 11.34 -9.04 -14.42
N SER A 204 10.75 -9.59 -13.37
CA SER A 204 10.08 -10.90 -13.40
C SER A 204 8.69 -10.91 -14.04
N SER A 205 8.08 -9.77 -14.34
CA SER A 205 6.72 -9.74 -14.90
C SER A 205 6.63 -10.03 -16.40
N SER A 206 7.77 -10.12 -17.10
CA SER A 206 7.81 -10.38 -18.55
C SER A 206 8.37 -11.75 -18.94
N PHE A 207 8.81 -12.57 -17.99
CA PHE A 207 9.46 -13.86 -18.25
C PHE A 207 8.59 -15.07 -17.86
N SER A 208 7.32 -15.06 -18.24
CA SER A 208 6.43 -16.20 -18.06
C SER A 208 6.36 -17.13 -19.27
N GLY A 209 7.52 -17.46 -19.83
CA GLY A 209 7.63 -18.32 -21.03
C GLY A 209 8.50 -19.57 -20.86
N LEU A 210 9.05 -19.87 -19.69
CA LEU A 210 9.76 -21.12 -19.43
C LEU A 210 9.11 -21.80 -18.23
N GLY A 211 8.40 -22.89 -18.53
CA GLY A 211 7.66 -23.66 -17.56
C GLY A 211 8.54 -24.18 -16.41
N HIS A 212 8.16 -23.82 -15.22
CA HIS A 212 8.12 -24.66 -14.03
C HIS A 212 7.07 -24.05 -13.11
N GLY A 213 6.12 -24.87 -12.72
CA GLY A 213 4.91 -24.48 -12.04
C GLY A 213 5.18 -23.66 -10.76
N SER A 214 4.86 -22.40 -10.83
CA SER A 214 4.48 -21.60 -9.69
C SER A 214 3.19 -20.91 -10.10
N ASP A 215 2.10 -21.34 -9.51
CA ASP A 215 0.76 -20.84 -9.74
C ASP A 215 0.75 -19.33 -9.56
N LYS A 216 0.66 -18.61 -10.69
CA LYS A 216 0.21 -17.23 -10.69
C LYS A 216 -1.23 -17.27 -10.22
N VAL A 217 -1.48 -16.87 -9.00
CA VAL A 217 -2.82 -16.50 -8.58
C VAL A 217 -3.16 -15.19 -9.28
N ASP A 218 -3.65 -15.29 -10.50
CA ASP A 218 -4.36 -14.23 -11.19
C ASP A 218 -5.60 -13.93 -10.37
N ILE A 219 -5.56 -12.83 -9.64
CA ILE A 219 -6.67 -12.36 -8.78
C ILE A 219 -7.93 -12.05 -9.62
N ASP A 220 -7.80 -11.94 -10.94
CA ASP A 220 -8.88 -11.64 -11.89
C ASP A 220 -9.47 -12.88 -12.59
N LYS A 221 -8.86 -14.04 -12.48
CA LYS A 221 -9.48 -15.29 -12.87
C LYS A 221 -10.12 -15.93 -11.64
N MET A 222 -11.34 -15.53 -11.36
CA MET A 222 -12.24 -16.35 -10.53
C MET A 222 -12.45 -17.67 -11.29
N ASP A 223 -11.71 -18.70 -10.90
CA ASP A 223 -12.08 -20.05 -11.21
C ASP A 223 -13.49 -20.28 -10.65
N GLU A 224 -14.44 -20.70 -11.49
CA GLU A 224 -15.79 -21.05 -11.09
C GLU A 224 -15.83 -22.18 -10.03
N ASN A 225 -14.68 -22.78 -9.72
CA ASN A 225 -14.46 -23.76 -8.66
C ASN A 225 -13.74 -23.19 -7.42
N ALA A 226 -13.45 -21.89 -7.34
CA ALA A 226 -12.76 -21.33 -6.19
C ALA A 226 -13.70 -21.20 -4.98
N LYS A 227 -13.64 -22.18 -4.12
CA LYS A 227 -14.34 -22.31 -2.84
C LYS A 227 -14.01 -21.20 -1.83
N TYR A 228 -13.09 -20.26 -2.17
CA TYR A 228 -12.55 -19.26 -1.28
C TYR A 228 -12.74 -17.83 -1.82
N THR A 229 -13.58 -17.07 -1.13
CA THR A 229 -13.81 -15.63 -1.42
C THR A 229 -13.11 -14.75 -0.38
N PRO A 230 -12.66 -13.51 -0.74
CA PRO A 230 -12.09 -12.59 0.22
C PRO A 230 -13.17 -12.03 1.16
N HIS A 231 -13.05 -12.31 2.45
CA HIS A 231 -13.93 -11.78 3.49
C HIS A 231 -13.30 -10.59 4.19
N THR A 232 -14.08 -9.53 4.40
CA THR A 232 -13.68 -8.34 5.13
C THR A 232 -14.23 -8.40 6.55
N ILE A 233 -13.34 -8.53 7.52
CA ILE A 233 -13.66 -8.68 8.93
C ILE A 233 -13.34 -7.39 9.67
N SER A 234 -14.29 -6.89 10.45
CA SER A 234 -14.12 -5.76 11.36
C SER A 234 -14.11 -6.25 12.81
N ILE A 235 -13.04 -5.96 13.55
CA ILE A 235 -12.86 -6.39 14.91
C ILE A 235 -12.65 -5.15 15.78
N LEU A 236 -13.41 -5.02 16.89
CA LEU A 236 -13.20 -4.01 17.92
C LEU A 236 -12.52 -4.66 19.12
N VAL A 237 -11.49 -4.01 19.61
CA VAL A 237 -10.66 -4.52 20.70
C VAL A 237 -10.28 -3.42 21.68
N ASP A 238 -10.03 -3.78 22.93
CA ASP A 238 -9.31 -2.90 23.86
C ASP A 238 -7.91 -2.64 23.31
N ASN A 239 -7.47 -1.40 23.34
CA ASN A 239 -6.15 -1.00 22.87
C ASN A 239 -5.08 -1.34 23.90
N ARG A 240 -4.70 -2.61 24.00
CA ARG A 240 -3.71 -3.14 24.92
C ARG A 240 -2.58 -3.87 24.22
N PRO A 241 -1.36 -3.86 24.77
CA PRO A 241 -0.25 -4.66 24.26
C PRO A 241 -0.61 -6.15 24.17
N GLY A 242 -0.19 -6.81 23.08
CA GLY A 242 -0.40 -8.25 22.87
C GLY A 242 -1.74 -8.66 22.27
N VAL A 243 -2.76 -7.79 22.24
CA VAL A 243 -4.08 -8.13 21.68
C VAL A 243 -3.98 -8.42 20.19
N LEU A 244 -3.27 -7.60 19.41
CA LEU A 244 -3.05 -7.82 17.99
C LEU A 244 -2.31 -9.14 17.74
N ASP A 245 -1.29 -9.46 18.52
CA ASP A 245 -0.54 -10.71 18.43
C ASP A 245 -1.45 -11.92 18.69
N SER A 246 -2.28 -11.86 19.73
CA SER A 246 -3.24 -12.90 20.06
C SER A 246 -4.22 -13.18 18.92
N ILE A 247 -4.73 -12.11 18.28
CA ILE A 247 -5.65 -12.22 17.15
C ILE A 247 -4.93 -12.78 15.92
N THR A 248 -3.77 -12.22 15.55
CA THR A 248 -3.00 -12.73 14.39
C THR A 248 -2.55 -14.16 14.60
N GLY A 249 -2.28 -14.56 15.85
CA GLY A 249 -2.02 -15.93 16.22
C GLY A 249 -3.20 -16.89 15.96
N VAL A 250 -4.45 -16.43 16.07
CA VAL A 250 -5.62 -17.23 15.68
C VAL A 250 -5.62 -17.49 14.18
N PHE A 251 -5.37 -16.49 13.34
CA PHE A 251 -5.26 -16.63 11.89
C PHE A 251 -4.12 -17.59 11.52
N ALA A 252 -2.95 -17.40 12.10
CA ALA A 252 -1.76 -18.21 11.82
C ALA A 252 -1.96 -19.69 12.17
N ARG A 253 -2.53 -20.00 13.35
CA ARG A 253 -2.82 -21.40 13.76
C ARG A 253 -3.80 -22.10 12.84
N ARG A 254 -4.65 -21.37 12.15
CA ARG A 254 -5.62 -21.89 11.19
C ARG A 254 -5.13 -21.88 9.75
N GLY A 255 -3.92 -21.39 9.49
CA GLY A 255 -3.34 -21.33 8.15
C GLY A 255 -3.93 -20.23 7.26
N TYR A 256 -4.70 -19.28 7.82
CA TYR A 256 -5.24 -18.18 7.04
C TYR A 256 -4.15 -17.14 6.73
N ASN A 257 -4.05 -16.79 5.47
CA ASN A 257 -3.20 -15.69 5.04
C ASN A 257 -3.95 -14.37 5.10
N ILE A 258 -3.42 -13.40 5.85
CA ILE A 258 -3.97 -12.04 5.95
C ILE A 258 -3.55 -11.25 4.72
N GLN A 259 -4.49 -10.96 3.83
CA GLN A 259 -4.25 -10.17 2.61
C GLN A 259 -4.13 -8.67 2.89
N SER A 260 -4.87 -8.19 3.89
CA SER A 260 -4.89 -6.78 4.26
C SER A 260 -5.14 -6.63 5.74
N LEU A 261 -4.42 -5.70 6.39
CA LEU A 261 -4.55 -5.41 7.80
C LEU A 261 -4.47 -3.90 8.02
N GLY A 262 -5.53 -3.32 8.54
CA GLY A 262 -5.58 -1.94 9.00
C GLY A 262 -5.91 -1.90 10.48
N VAL A 263 -5.10 -1.23 11.28
CA VAL A 263 -5.29 -1.11 12.73
C VAL A 263 -5.22 0.36 13.12
N GLY A 264 -6.17 0.81 13.91
CA GLY A 264 -6.13 2.18 14.43
C GLY A 264 -7.16 2.42 15.53
N PRO A 265 -6.94 3.45 16.36
CA PRO A 265 -7.87 3.80 17.41
C PRO A 265 -9.22 4.21 16.81
N GLU A 266 -10.30 3.79 17.46
CA GLU A 266 -11.66 4.15 17.08
C GLU A 266 -11.99 5.58 17.57
N ARG A 267 -13.08 5.78 18.29
CA ARG A 267 -13.47 7.11 18.82
C ARG A 267 -12.58 7.55 19.94
N THR A 268 -12.24 6.63 20.82
CA THR A 268 -11.36 6.84 21.97
C THR A 268 -10.05 6.07 21.75
N PHE A 269 -8.99 6.47 22.43
CA PHE A 269 -7.71 5.77 22.34
C PHE A 269 -7.69 4.41 23.06
N ASP A 270 -8.69 4.14 23.90
CA ASP A 270 -8.81 2.89 24.65
C ASP A 270 -9.32 1.73 23.79
N ILE A 271 -9.96 2.02 22.69
CA ILE A 271 -10.52 1.04 21.76
C ILE A 271 -9.85 1.18 20.41
N SER A 272 -9.43 0.06 19.84
CA SER A 272 -8.90 -0.02 18.48
C SER A 272 -9.83 -0.82 17.59
N ARG A 273 -9.92 -0.39 16.32
CA ARG A 273 -10.56 -1.13 15.25
C ARG A 273 -9.51 -1.79 14.39
N ILE A 274 -9.68 -3.08 14.17
CA ILE A 274 -8.87 -3.88 13.25
C ILE A 274 -9.76 -4.22 12.06
N SER A 275 -9.37 -3.80 10.86
CA SER A 275 -9.99 -4.20 9.60
C SER A 275 -9.05 -5.17 8.90
N THR A 276 -9.50 -6.37 8.62
CA THR A 276 -8.67 -7.39 7.96
C THR A 276 -9.41 -8.04 6.80
N VAL A 277 -8.67 -8.48 5.79
CA VAL A 277 -9.20 -9.24 4.66
C VAL A 277 -8.53 -10.59 4.59
N VAL A 278 -9.34 -11.62 4.57
CA VAL A 278 -8.90 -13.02 4.62
C VAL A 278 -9.68 -13.84 3.60
N PRO A 279 -9.03 -14.66 2.76
CA PRO A 279 -9.70 -15.57 1.86
C PRO A 279 -10.22 -16.77 2.64
N GLY A 280 -11.45 -17.18 2.38
CA GLY A 280 -12.04 -18.35 3.03
C GLY A 280 -13.45 -18.66 2.52
N SER A 281 -14.02 -19.79 2.97
CA SER A 281 -15.44 -20.05 2.82
C SER A 281 -16.24 -19.34 3.91
N THR A 282 -17.51 -19.06 3.66
CA THR A 282 -18.39 -18.43 4.64
C THR A 282 -18.46 -19.22 5.96
N GLU A 283 -18.43 -20.55 5.88
CA GLU A 283 -18.46 -21.43 7.05
C GLU A 283 -17.16 -21.36 7.85
N ASP A 284 -16.01 -21.37 7.17
CA ASP A 284 -14.70 -21.26 7.81
C ASP A 284 -14.53 -19.92 8.52
N ILE A 285 -14.99 -18.84 7.88
CA ILE A 285 -14.94 -17.50 8.47
C ILE A 285 -15.88 -17.40 9.67
N ALA A 286 -17.06 -17.99 9.62
CA ALA A 286 -17.95 -18.04 10.78
C ALA A 286 -17.33 -18.78 11.98
N MET A 287 -16.60 -19.87 11.74
CA MET A 287 -15.84 -20.57 12.78
C MET A 287 -14.67 -19.72 13.29
N LEU A 288 -13.96 -19.03 12.41
CA LEU A 288 -12.86 -18.13 12.75
C LEU A 288 -13.35 -16.99 13.67
N LEU A 289 -14.47 -16.34 13.34
CA LEU A 289 -15.08 -15.29 14.15
C LEU A 289 -15.42 -15.77 15.56
N LYS A 290 -16.01 -16.96 15.70
CA LYS A 290 -16.29 -17.55 17.01
C LYS A 290 -15.03 -17.76 17.87
N GLN A 291 -13.87 -17.98 17.24
CA GLN A 291 -12.60 -18.12 17.95
C GLN A 291 -12.00 -16.76 18.29
N ILE A 292 -12.09 -15.77 17.40
CA ILE A 292 -11.64 -14.40 17.65
C ILE A 292 -12.41 -13.81 18.84
N LEU A 293 -13.72 -14.03 18.92
CA LEU A 293 -14.55 -13.59 20.03
C LEU A 293 -14.17 -14.20 21.41
N LYS A 294 -13.43 -15.31 21.39
CA LYS A 294 -12.90 -15.93 22.63
C LYS A 294 -11.56 -15.34 23.07
N VAL A 295 -10.93 -14.52 22.23
CA VAL A 295 -9.66 -13.86 22.60
C VAL A 295 -9.93 -12.78 23.64
N PRO A 296 -9.19 -12.74 24.75
CA PRO A 296 -9.33 -11.68 25.73
C PRO A 296 -9.20 -10.29 25.09
N TYR A 297 -10.00 -9.35 25.61
CA TYR A 297 -10.03 -7.96 25.14
C TYR A 297 -10.64 -7.73 23.74
N VAL A 298 -11.20 -8.75 23.09
CA VAL A 298 -12.03 -8.56 21.89
C VAL A 298 -13.45 -8.18 22.33
N ILE A 299 -13.93 -7.03 21.85
CA ILE A 299 -15.26 -6.48 22.17
C ILE A 299 -16.29 -7.03 21.17
N SER A 300 -15.97 -6.95 19.88
CA SER A 300 -16.82 -7.51 18.81
C SER A 300 -15.97 -7.94 17.61
N ALA A 301 -16.48 -8.88 16.84
CA ALA A 301 -15.90 -9.30 15.57
C ALA A 301 -17.03 -9.64 14.60
N GLU A 302 -17.03 -9.01 13.44
CA GLU A 302 -18.09 -9.09 12.45
C GLU A 302 -17.52 -9.28 11.04
N ASP A 303 -18.13 -10.16 10.25
CA ASP A 303 -17.89 -10.21 8.81
C ASP A 303 -18.85 -9.23 8.11
N ILE A 304 -18.30 -8.19 7.54
CA ILE A 304 -19.05 -7.14 6.85
C ILE A 304 -19.13 -7.37 5.33
N THR A 305 -18.67 -8.51 4.83
CA THR A 305 -18.58 -8.80 3.39
C THR A 305 -19.93 -8.77 2.71
N MET A 306 -20.96 -9.33 3.38
CA MET A 306 -22.32 -9.43 2.86
C MET A 306 -23.19 -8.19 3.15
N THR A 307 -22.71 -7.28 3.98
CA THR A 307 -23.38 -6.00 4.24
C THR A 307 -22.84 -4.91 3.33
N PRO A 308 -23.65 -3.92 2.91
CA PRO A 308 -23.13 -2.77 2.20
C PRO A 308 -22.06 -2.07 3.03
N PHE A 309 -20.84 -1.97 2.51
CA PHE A 309 -19.75 -1.31 3.21
C PHE A 309 -18.95 -0.41 2.29
N THR A 310 -18.23 0.50 2.89
CA THR A 310 -17.26 1.38 2.22
C THR A 310 -15.86 0.98 2.62
N GLU A 311 -15.02 0.70 1.64
CA GLU A 311 -13.60 0.45 1.86
C GLU A 311 -12.73 1.54 1.25
N ARG A 312 -11.61 1.82 1.87
CA ARG A 312 -10.56 2.71 1.36
C ARG A 312 -9.20 2.19 1.76
N GLU A 313 -8.25 2.45 0.88
CA GLU A 313 -6.84 2.19 1.07
C GLU A 313 -6.04 3.44 0.74
N LEU A 314 -4.91 3.63 1.39
CA LEU A 314 -3.95 4.68 1.11
C LEU A 314 -2.66 4.06 0.58
N MET A 315 -2.12 4.65 -0.47
CA MET A 315 -0.82 4.31 -1.01
C MET A 315 0.04 5.57 -1.12
N LEU A 316 1.27 5.47 -0.69
CA LEU A 316 2.35 6.37 -1.03
C LEU A 316 3.26 5.66 -2.03
N ILE A 317 3.52 6.29 -3.15
CA ILE A 317 4.35 5.73 -4.22
C ILE A 317 5.39 6.76 -4.65
N LYS A 318 6.64 6.34 -4.70
CA LYS A 318 7.76 7.15 -5.16
C LYS A 318 8.20 6.64 -6.52
N VAL A 319 8.23 7.52 -7.51
CA VAL A 319 8.60 7.20 -8.89
C VAL A 319 9.76 8.05 -9.36
N VAL A 320 10.55 7.50 -10.27
CA VAL A 320 11.56 8.27 -10.99
C VAL A 320 10.86 9.24 -11.92
N SER A 321 11.33 10.48 -11.94
CA SER A 321 10.73 11.53 -12.76
C SER A 321 11.80 12.44 -13.33
N SER A 322 12.13 12.27 -14.61
CA SER A 322 12.89 13.26 -15.33
C SER A 322 12.07 14.55 -15.53
N ARG A 323 12.72 15.67 -15.80
CA ARG A 323 12.02 16.94 -16.05
C ARG A 323 10.99 16.85 -17.16
N ALA A 324 11.26 16.07 -18.22
CA ALA A 324 10.34 15.88 -19.35
C ALA A 324 9.10 15.06 -18.97
N GLN A 325 9.26 14.05 -18.11
CA GLN A 325 8.17 13.14 -17.70
C GLN A 325 7.30 13.70 -16.57
N ARG A 326 7.78 14.76 -15.92
CA ARG A 326 7.10 15.30 -14.73
C ARG A 326 5.70 15.82 -15.00
N ALA A 327 5.50 16.47 -16.15
CA ALA A 327 4.18 16.96 -16.56
C ALA A 327 3.19 15.81 -16.73
N GLU A 328 3.59 14.76 -17.44
CA GLU A 328 2.77 13.56 -17.66
C GLU A 328 2.39 12.85 -16.35
N ILE A 329 3.34 12.71 -15.43
CA ILE A 329 3.07 12.13 -14.09
C ILE A 329 2.07 13.00 -13.31
N ILE A 330 2.17 14.33 -13.40
CA ILE A 330 1.24 15.25 -12.74
C ILE A 330 -0.16 15.14 -13.35
N ASP A 331 -0.26 15.00 -14.66
CA ASP A 331 -1.54 14.82 -15.36
C ASP A 331 -2.21 13.50 -14.95
N LEU A 332 -1.44 12.40 -14.88
CA LEU A 332 -1.92 11.13 -14.33
C LEU A 332 -2.42 11.30 -12.88
N CYS A 333 -1.70 12.04 -12.05
CA CYS A 333 -2.15 12.35 -10.69
C CYS A 333 -3.49 13.09 -10.70
N GLY A 334 -3.68 14.03 -11.62
CA GLY A 334 -4.94 14.76 -11.81
C GLY A 334 -6.12 13.84 -12.13
N MET A 335 -5.95 12.95 -13.12
CA MET A 335 -6.97 11.97 -13.55
C MET A 335 -7.40 11.05 -12.41
N PHE A 336 -6.45 10.58 -11.62
CA PHE A 336 -6.70 9.70 -10.48
C PHE A 336 -7.01 10.44 -9.16
N ARG A 337 -7.15 11.77 -9.18
CA ARG A 337 -7.31 12.59 -7.97
C ARG A 337 -6.27 12.20 -6.90
N ALA A 338 -5.06 11.93 -7.34
CA ALA A 338 -3.90 11.71 -6.49
C ALA A 338 -3.25 13.05 -6.15
N LYS A 339 -2.40 13.08 -5.13
CA LYS A 339 -1.70 14.29 -4.73
C LYS A 339 -0.21 14.06 -4.77
N VAL A 340 0.50 15.01 -5.34
CA VAL A 340 1.95 15.05 -5.21
C VAL A 340 2.29 15.58 -3.82
N CYS A 341 3.05 14.80 -3.05
CA CYS A 341 3.44 15.12 -1.68
C CYS A 341 4.86 15.62 -1.55
N ASP A 342 5.72 15.17 -2.45
CA ASP A 342 7.12 15.54 -2.46
C ASP A 342 7.67 15.51 -3.89
N ILE A 343 8.49 16.47 -4.23
CA ILE A 343 9.16 16.55 -5.52
C ILE A 343 10.63 16.84 -5.25
N SER A 344 11.48 16.01 -5.80
CA SER A 344 12.90 16.26 -5.82
C SER A 344 13.42 16.33 -7.26
N GLU A 345 14.74 16.45 -7.45
CA GLU A 345 15.31 16.63 -8.79
C GLU A 345 14.90 15.52 -9.77
N ASP A 346 14.94 14.26 -9.32
CA ASP A 346 14.71 13.09 -10.18
C ASP A 346 13.55 12.20 -9.71
N THR A 347 12.83 12.57 -8.66
CA THR A 347 11.73 11.76 -8.15
C THR A 347 10.51 12.57 -7.75
N VAL A 348 9.37 11.91 -7.82
CA VAL A 348 8.09 12.43 -7.34
C VAL A 348 7.47 11.42 -6.40
N THR A 349 7.03 11.87 -5.22
CA THR A 349 6.27 11.06 -4.26
C THR A 349 4.80 11.44 -4.34
N ILE A 350 3.97 10.45 -4.58
CA ILE A 350 2.54 10.61 -4.86
C ILE A 350 1.75 9.93 -3.75
N GLU A 351 0.74 10.64 -3.23
CA GLU A 351 -0.29 10.15 -2.33
C GLU A 351 -1.53 9.81 -3.14
N VAL A 352 -2.02 8.60 -3.04
CA VAL A 352 -3.28 8.20 -3.64
C VAL A 352 -4.14 7.44 -2.64
N SER A 353 -5.43 7.75 -2.61
CA SER A 353 -6.40 7.02 -1.80
C SER A 353 -7.61 6.63 -2.62
N GLY A 354 -8.19 5.47 -2.30
CA GLY A 354 -9.34 4.98 -3.03
C GLY A 354 -9.64 3.51 -2.74
N ARG A 355 -10.48 2.92 -3.59
CA ARG A 355 -10.69 1.47 -3.61
C ARG A 355 -9.46 0.77 -4.19
N GLN A 356 -9.28 -0.49 -3.87
CA GLN A 356 -8.15 -1.30 -4.32
C GLN A 356 -7.95 -1.25 -5.85
N ARG A 357 -9.02 -1.35 -6.64
CA ARG A 357 -8.95 -1.26 -8.11
C ARG A 357 -8.28 0.03 -8.59
N LYS A 358 -8.66 1.18 -7.99
CA LYS A 358 -8.04 2.48 -8.31
C LYS A 358 -6.56 2.49 -7.96
N ILE A 359 -6.19 1.98 -6.79
CA ILE A 359 -4.81 1.91 -6.32
C ILE A 359 -3.95 1.05 -7.25
N ASN A 360 -4.46 -0.12 -7.64
CA ASN A 360 -3.76 -1.02 -8.56
C ASN A 360 -3.63 -0.41 -9.96
N ALA A 361 -4.67 0.27 -10.46
CA ALA A 361 -4.63 0.91 -11.77
C ALA A 361 -3.57 2.00 -11.88
N ILE A 362 -3.50 2.92 -10.90
CA ILE A 362 -2.47 3.98 -10.91
C ILE A 362 -1.07 3.40 -10.70
N GLN A 363 -0.92 2.36 -9.89
CA GLN A 363 0.37 1.69 -9.71
C GLN A 363 0.87 1.08 -11.04
N ALA A 364 -0.01 0.39 -11.79
CA ALA A 364 0.33 -0.18 -13.08
C ALA A 364 0.72 0.90 -14.11
N LEU A 365 0.01 2.03 -14.14
CA LEU A 365 0.32 3.16 -15.03
C LEU A 365 1.63 3.86 -14.65
N LEU A 366 2.02 3.84 -13.40
CA LEU A 366 3.28 4.43 -12.94
C LEU A 366 4.49 3.47 -13.06
N GLU A 367 4.27 2.18 -13.31
CA GLU A 367 5.34 1.19 -13.46
C GLU A 367 6.36 1.53 -14.57
N PRO A 368 5.95 2.03 -15.77
CA PRO A 368 6.89 2.39 -16.83
C PRO A 368 7.87 3.51 -16.48
N TYR A 369 7.53 4.38 -15.53
CA TYR A 369 8.41 5.47 -15.08
C TYR A 369 9.51 4.99 -14.12
N GLY A 370 9.37 3.78 -13.57
CA GLY A 370 10.26 3.21 -12.57
C GLY A 370 9.83 3.57 -11.15
N ILE A 371 9.19 2.61 -10.52
CA ILE A 371 8.75 2.75 -9.12
C ILE A 371 9.93 2.44 -8.20
N LEU A 372 10.28 3.38 -7.34
CA LEU A 372 11.36 3.23 -6.34
C LEU A 372 10.88 2.58 -5.06
N GLU A 373 9.79 3.11 -4.50
CA GLU A 373 9.22 2.66 -3.24
C GLU A 373 7.69 2.71 -3.29
N VAL A 374 7.04 1.73 -2.67
CA VAL A 374 5.59 1.71 -2.47
C VAL A 374 5.29 1.37 -1.03
N ALA A 375 4.51 2.21 -0.36
CA ALA A 375 3.96 1.92 0.95
C ALA A 375 2.42 1.93 0.86
N ARG A 376 1.78 0.85 1.28
CA ARG A 376 0.31 0.69 1.29
C ARG A 376 -0.17 0.45 2.71
N SER A 377 -1.30 1.06 3.06
CA SER A 377 -1.81 1.05 4.44
C SER A 377 -2.60 -0.22 4.80
N GLY A 378 -2.95 -1.01 3.82
CA GLY A 378 -4.05 -1.95 3.95
C GLY A 378 -5.42 -1.27 3.89
N ARG A 379 -6.47 -2.07 3.79
CA ARG A 379 -7.84 -1.58 3.66
C ARG A 379 -8.45 -1.27 5.01
N VAL A 380 -9.15 -0.16 5.12
CA VAL A 380 -10.07 0.13 6.21
C VAL A 380 -11.49 0.17 5.66
N ALA A 381 -12.44 -0.36 6.44
CA ALA A 381 -13.81 -0.51 6.01
C ALA A 381 -14.79 -0.10 7.11
N LEU A 382 -15.92 0.49 6.70
CA LEU A 382 -17.07 0.80 7.56
C LEU A 382 -18.37 0.38 6.88
N PRO A 383 -19.34 -0.19 7.61
CA PRO A 383 -20.68 -0.43 7.09
C PRO A 383 -21.32 0.84 6.58
N ARG A 384 -22.16 0.77 5.54
CA ARG A 384 -22.97 1.88 5.03
C ARG A 384 -24.33 1.89 5.69
N ASP A 385 -24.79 3.06 6.08
CA ASP A 385 -26.16 3.25 6.59
C ASP A 385 -27.14 3.55 5.46
N SER A 386 -26.66 3.97 4.29
CA SER A 386 -27.50 4.22 3.11
C SER A 386 -28.16 2.94 2.55
N GLY A 387 -27.68 1.76 2.94
CA GLY A 387 -28.14 0.49 2.38
C GLY A 387 -27.77 0.26 0.90
N VAL A 388 -27.11 1.22 0.26
CA VAL A 388 -26.72 1.12 -1.16
C VAL A 388 -25.49 0.24 -1.28
N ASP A 389 -25.65 -0.94 -1.86
CA ASP A 389 -24.55 -1.81 -2.23
C ASP A 389 -23.98 -1.40 -3.59
N SER A 390 -22.75 -0.93 -3.57
CA SER A 390 -22.06 -0.56 -4.81
C SER A 390 -21.70 -1.78 -5.70
N LYS A 391 -21.69 -3.00 -5.14
CA LYS A 391 -21.51 -4.23 -5.92
C LYS A 391 -22.79 -4.58 -6.65
N LEU A 392 -23.92 -4.46 -5.97
CA LEU A 392 -25.24 -4.68 -6.56
C LEU A 392 -25.51 -3.67 -7.68
N MET A 393 -25.20 -2.40 -7.47
CA MET A 393 -25.35 -1.35 -8.50
C MET A 393 -24.48 -1.62 -9.72
N MET A 394 -23.24 -2.06 -9.55
CA MET A 394 -22.37 -2.44 -10.67
C MET A 394 -22.88 -3.69 -11.40
N ALA A 395 -23.47 -4.66 -10.71
CA ALA A 395 -24.10 -5.82 -11.33
C ALA A 395 -25.32 -5.43 -12.16
N ILE A 396 -26.16 -4.57 -11.63
CA ILE A 396 -27.36 -4.05 -12.33
C ILE A 396 -26.95 -3.23 -13.57
N GLU A 397 -25.91 -2.39 -13.48
CA GLU A 397 -25.37 -1.66 -14.62
C GLU A 397 -24.82 -2.59 -15.70
N SER A 398 -24.14 -3.67 -15.31
CA SER A 398 -23.61 -4.66 -16.26
C SER A 398 -24.70 -5.49 -16.94
N GLU A 399 -25.79 -5.80 -16.27
CA GLU A 399 -26.96 -6.47 -16.84
C GLU A 399 -27.76 -5.56 -17.77
N SER A 400 -27.92 -4.28 -17.42
CA SER A 400 -28.64 -3.31 -18.25
C SER A 400 -27.94 -2.95 -19.57
N ASP A 401 -26.62 -3.15 -19.64
CA ASP A 401 -25.83 -2.95 -20.86
C ASP A 401 -25.84 -4.19 -21.79
N LEU A 402 -26.17 -5.37 -21.27
CA LEU A 402 -26.35 -6.59 -22.08
C LEU A 402 -27.66 -6.62 -22.87
N ASP A 403 -28.70 -5.93 -22.40
CA ASP A 403 -30.00 -5.88 -23.08
C ASP A 403 -30.08 -4.80 -24.19
N LYS A 404 -28.99 -4.09 -24.48
CA LYS A 404 -28.92 -3.02 -25.50
C LYS A 404 -28.17 -3.37 -26.78
N TRP A 405 -27.81 -4.65 -26.99
CA TRP A 405 -27.17 -5.14 -28.25
C TRP A 405 -27.91 -6.28 -28.89
#